data_a6c09043b9cbf104666899797ddc25aa
#
_entry.id   a6c09043b9cbf104666899797ddc25aa
#
_cell.length_a   1.000
_cell.length_b   1.000
_cell.length_c   1.000
_cell.angle_alpha   90.00
_cell.angle_beta   90.00
_cell.angle_gamma   90.00
#
_symmetry.space_group_name_H-M   'P 1'
#
loop_
_entity.id
_entity.type
_entity.pdbx_description
1 polymer ?
#
loop_
_entity_poly.entity_id
_entity_poly.type
_entity_poly.pdbx_seq_one_letter_code
_entity_poly.pdbx_strand_id
1 'polypeptide(L)'
;GDDPASYWTDLASGITKCNKIIEEFKETPKVAAPARLMRAFYHFILMDSYGDVPVLDHLPADNEAVVRSPRKEVAEFIEKEVKECLPDLSDKNDASTYGKPNKWMAEALLVKLYINWGVYTCGDVTKYDVATTKNSKLDECVKYCDDIIGSGLFNLNDPYRKKFMFDNGPQIKDFIYAMPYDKVSAQGLLYGRYRAFRRIDDGDTEGYYGGKMGKSCAGICAMNPEFADLFCLEGDDRNDAVLKGKVFIHDAITGEETDKPYIYKGTQLELTKT
;
A
#
# COMPACT_ATOMS: atom_id res chain seq x y z
N GLY A 1 -4.18 18.68 2.93
CA GLY A 1 -4.74 17.38 3.25
C GLY A 1 -5.81 17.05 2.23
N ASP A 2 -5.71 15.91 1.62
CA ASP A 2 -6.70 15.47 0.69
C ASP A 2 -8.00 15.27 1.46
N ASP A 3 -9.08 15.73 0.88
CA ASP A 3 -10.41 15.67 1.49
C ASP A 3 -10.78 14.20 1.71
N PRO A 4 -11.12 13.75 2.95
CA PRO A 4 -11.61 12.41 3.20
C PRO A 4 -12.76 11.99 2.28
N ALA A 5 -13.59 12.96 1.84
CA ALA A 5 -14.68 12.71 0.91
C ALA A 5 -14.16 12.33 -0.50
N SER A 6 -13.07 12.92 -0.99
CA SER A 6 -12.49 12.53 -2.29
C SER A 6 -11.95 11.11 -2.26
N TYR A 7 -11.28 10.72 -1.18
CA TYR A 7 -10.77 9.37 -1.00
C TYR A 7 -11.90 8.32 -0.98
N TRP A 8 -12.98 8.61 -0.26
CA TRP A 8 -14.20 7.80 -0.30
C TRP A 8 -14.77 7.65 -1.71
N THR A 9 -14.90 8.77 -2.42
CA THR A 9 -15.47 8.80 -3.77
C THR A 9 -14.65 7.99 -4.76
N ASP A 10 -13.31 8.07 -4.68
CA ASP A 10 -12.42 7.31 -5.54
C ASP A 10 -12.56 5.80 -5.31
N LEU A 11 -12.63 5.35 -4.05
CA LEU A 11 -12.84 3.94 -3.71
C LEU A 11 -14.23 3.45 -4.17
N ALA A 12 -15.28 4.22 -3.94
CA ALA A 12 -16.63 3.89 -4.39
C ALA A 12 -16.73 3.82 -5.92
N SER A 13 -16.05 4.73 -6.63
CA SER A 13 -15.92 4.68 -8.10
C SER A 13 -15.21 3.41 -8.57
N GLY A 14 -14.15 3.00 -7.85
CA GLY A 14 -13.46 1.73 -8.09
C GLY A 14 -14.39 0.53 -7.96
N ILE A 15 -15.19 0.47 -6.89
CA ILE A 15 -16.19 -0.58 -6.66
C ILE A 15 -17.23 -0.61 -7.79
N THR A 16 -17.74 0.56 -8.20
CA THR A 16 -18.72 0.66 -9.30
C THR A 16 -18.16 0.09 -10.61
N LYS A 17 -16.88 0.38 -10.92
CA LYS A 17 -16.20 -0.20 -12.11
C LYS A 17 -16.08 -1.72 -11.99
N CYS A 18 -15.75 -2.23 -10.81
CA CYS A 18 -15.71 -3.67 -10.56
C CYS A 18 -17.07 -4.32 -10.78
N ASN A 19 -18.16 -3.72 -10.25
CA ASN A 19 -19.51 -4.22 -10.41
C ASN A 19 -19.93 -4.29 -11.88
N LYS A 20 -19.57 -3.30 -12.71
CA LYS A 20 -19.81 -3.34 -14.17
C LYS A 20 -19.12 -4.53 -14.83
N ILE A 21 -17.86 -4.77 -14.53
CA ILE A 21 -17.10 -5.89 -15.09
C ILE A 21 -17.69 -7.23 -14.62
N ILE A 22 -18.04 -7.35 -13.35
CA ILE A 22 -18.61 -8.57 -12.80
C ILE A 22 -19.95 -8.90 -13.45
N GLU A 23 -20.82 -7.92 -13.65
CA GLU A 23 -22.11 -8.13 -14.35
C GLU A 23 -21.93 -8.50 -15.82
N GLU A 24 -21.00 -7.83 -16.51
CA GLU A 24 -20.72 -8.09 -17.93
C GLU A 24 -20.15 -9.52 -18.15
N PHE A 25 -19.32 -9.99 -17.22
CA PHE A 25 -18.61 -11.28 -17.34
C PHE A 25 -19.09 -12.32 -16.33
N LYS A 26 -20.34 -12.24 -15.86
CA LYS A 26 -20.89 -13.16 -14.86
C LYS A 26 -20.86 -14.63 -15.26
N GLU A 27 -20.95 -14.91 -16.57
CA GLU A 27 -20.87 -16.28 -17.12
C GLU A 27 -19.43 -16.75 -17.37
N THR A 28 -18.44 -15.92 -17.07
CA THR A 28 -17.02 -16.23 -17.26
C THR A 28 -16.22 -15.96 -15.97
N PRO A 29 -16.29 -16.84 -14.97
CA PRO A 29 -15.72 -16.62 -13.63
C PRO A 29 -14.26 -16.22 -13.65
N LYS A 30 -13.42 -16.82 -14.49
CA LYS A 30 -12.00 -16.48 -14.60
C LYS A 30 -11.74 -15.04 -15.09
N VAL A 31 -12.67 -14.46 -15.83
CA VAL A 31 -12.58 -13.07 -16.28
C VAL A 31 -13.09 -12.12 -15.19
N ALA A 32 -14.15 -12.52 -14.47
CA ALA A 32 -14.74 -11.73 -13.39
C ALA A 32 -13.91 -11.77 -12.10
N ALA A 33 -13.16 -12.86 -11.81
CA ALA A 33 -12.45 -13.05 -10.55
C ALA A 33 -11.48 -11.91 -10.18
N PRO A 34 -10.65 -11.36 -11.07
CA PRO A 34 -9.81 -10.20 -10.74
C PRO A 34 -10.62 -8.97 -10.32
N ALA A 35 -11.79 -8.72 -10.94
CA ALA A 35 -12.65 -7.60 -10.56
C ALA A 35 -13.34 -7.86 -9.21
N ARG A 36 -13.74 -9.09 -8.90
CA ARG A 36 -14.25 -9.47 -7.58
C ARG A 36 -13.21 -9.26 -6.49
N LEU A 37 -11.97 -9.69 -6.72
CA LEU A 37 -10.88 -9.46 -5.78
C LEU A 37 -10.62 -7.95 -5.55
N MET A 38 -10.62 -7.15 -6.61
CA MET A 38 -10.46 -5.69 -6.47
C MET A 38 -11.63 -5.05 -5.73
N ARG A 39 -12.87 -5.51 -5.95
CA ARG A 39 -14.05 -5.08 -5.20
C ARG A 39 -13.89 -5.35 -3.71
N ALA A 40 -13.46 -6.55 -3.36
CA ALA A 40 -13.17 -6.92 -1.97
C ALA A 40 -12.06 -6.05 -1.37
N PHE A 41 -10.99 -5.79 -2.12
CA PHE A 41 -9.89 -4.93 -1.70
C PHE A 41 -10.32 -3.49 -1.43
N TYR A 42 -11.15 -2.90 -2.31
CA TYR A 42 -11.69 -1.55 -2.07
C TYR A 42 -12.61 -1.49 -0.85
N HIS A 43 -13.44 -2.52 -0.63
CA HIS A 43 -14.26 -2.60 0.60
C HIS A 43 -13.38 -2.76 1.84
N PHE A 44 -12.28 -3.52 1.76
CA PHE A 44 -11.32 -3.64 2.85
C PHE A 44 -10.74 -2.28 3.23
N ILE A 45 -10.28 -1.50 2.24
CA ILE A 45 -9.73 -0.15 2.47
C ILE A 45 -10.80 0.78 3.07
N LEU A 46 -12.03 0.74 2.55
CA LEU A 46 -13.14 1.55 3.09
C LEU A 46 -13.43 1.18 4.54
N MET A 47 -13.59 -0.10 4.84
CA MET A 47 -13.86 -0.60 6.18
C MET A 47 -12.73 -0.26 7.17
N ASP A 48 -11.49 -0.44 6.76
CA ASP A 48 -10.31 -0.14 7.60
C ASP A 48 -10.18 1.36 7.90
N SER A 49 -10.53 2.19 6.92
CA SER A 49 -10.43 3.66 7.05
C SER A 49 -11.62 4.31 7.76
N TYR A 50 -12.85 3.78 7.58
CA TYR A 50 -14.09 4.46 8.00
C TYR A 50 -14.97 3.62 8.94
N GLY A 51 -14.66 2.36 9.17
CA GLY A 51 -15.45 1.46 10.01
C GLY A 51 -16.67 0.90 9.31
N ASP A 52 -17.87 1.25 9.76
CA ASP A 52 -19.13 0.83 9.14
C ASP A 52 -19.31 1.53 7.80
N VAL A 53 -19.42 0.76 6.72
CA VAL A 53 -19.52 1.25 5.34
C VAL A 53 -20.55 0.45 4.57
N PRO A 54 -21.13 0.98 3.48
CA PRO A 54 -22.04 0.20 2.65
C PRO A 54 -21.34 -1.00 1.99
N VAL A 55 -22.04 -2.11 1.91
CA VAL A 55 -21.67 -3.22 1.01
C VAL A 55 -22.28 -2.92 -0.36
N LEU A 56 -21.42 -2.64 -1.34
CA LEU A 56 -21.80 -2.28 -2.70
C LEU A 56 -21.45 -3.46 -3.63
N ASP A 57 -22.29 -4.47 -3.65
CA ASP A 57 -22.03 -5.74 -4.35
C ASP A 57 -22.64 -5.80 -5.77
N HIS A 58 -23.42 -4.80 -6.16
CA HIS A 58 -24.05 -4.66 -7.47
C HIS A 58 -24.13 -3.19 -7.92
N LEU A 59 -24.59 -2.95 -9.12
CA LEU A 59 -24.94 -1.60 -9.59
C LEU A 59 -26.28 -1.22 -9.00
N PRO A 60 -26.37 -0.13 -8.21
CA PRO A 60 -27.62 0.26 -7.60
C PRO A 60 -28.67 0.64 -8.65
N ALA A 61 -29.92 0.22 -8.41
CA ALA A 61 -31.07 0.67 -9.21
C ALA A 61 -31.37 2.16 -8.96
N ASP A 62 -32.13 2.79 -9.87
CA ASP A 62 -32.59 4.16 -9.68
C ASP A 62 -33.37 4.27 -8.35
N ASN A 63 -32.94 5.23 -7.52
CA ASN A 63 -33.50 5.49 -6.19
C ASN A 63 -33.25 4.38 -5.13
N GLU A 64 -32.34 3.46 -5.35
CA GLU A 64 -31.91 2.51 -4.34
C GLU A 64 -31.14 3.25 -3.22
N ALA A 65 -31.58 3.06 -1.98
CA ALA A 65 -30.95 3.66 -0.83
C ALA A 65 -29.66 2.90 -0.48
N VAL A 66 -28.53 3.61 -0.50
CA VAL A 66 -27.26 3.08 -0.02
C VAL A 66 -27.23 3.19 1.51
N VAL A 67 -27.19 2.06 2.20
CA VAL A 67 -27.25 1.96 3.67
C VAL A 67 -25.91 1.46 4.21
N ARG A 68 -25.49 2.00 5.35
CA ARG A 68 -24.29 1.52 6.06
C ARG A 68 -24.52 0.12 6.61
N SER A 69 -23.56 -0.76 6.40
CA SER A 69 -23.48 -2.06 7.03
C SER A 69 -22.48 -2.03 8.20
N PRO A 70 -22.74 -2.74 9.29
CA PRO A 70 -21.76 -2.93 10.36
C PRO A 70 -20.45 -3.51 9.82
N ARG A 71 -19.31 -3.10 10.39
CA ARG A 71 -17.98 -3.61 9.98
C ARG A 71 -17.90 -5.13 9.91
N LYS A 72 -18.55 -5.82 10.82
CA LYS A 72 -18.62 -7.28 10.82
C LYS A 72 -19.18 -7.82 9.50
N GLU A 73 -20.30 -7.27 9.05
CA GLU A 73 -20.93 -7.69 7.79
C GLU A 73 -20.05 -7.37 6.58
N VAL A 74 -19.37 -6.22 6.62
CA VAL A 74 -18.40 -5.86 5.56
C VAL A 74 -17.22 -6.83 5.54
N ALA A 75 -16.68 -7.19 6.71
CA ALA A 75 -15.60 -8.17 6.83
C ALA A 75 -16.01 -9.56 6.32
N GLU A 76 -17.22 -10.01 6.68
CA GLU A 76 -17.79 -11.26 6.20
C GLU A 76 -18.04 -11.25 4.68
N PHE A 77 -18.48 -10.13 4.12
CA PHE A 77 -18.60 -9.92 2.68
C PHE A 77 -17.24 -10.03 1.98
N ILE A 78 -16.21 -9.34 2.50
CA ILE A 78 -14.85 -9.39 1.94
C ILE A 78 -14.32 -10.82 1.95
N GLU A 79 -14.46 -11.53 3.07
CA GLU A 79 -14.05 -12.93 3.19
C GLU A 79 -14.72 -13.81 2.13
N LYS A 80 -16.04 -13.70 2.02
CA LYS A 80 -16.83 -14.45 1.05
C LYS A 80 -16.37 -14.17 -0.38
N GLU A 81 -16.29 -12.91 -0.78
CA GLU A 81 -15.88 -12.52 -2.12
C GLU A 81 -14.51 -13.08 -2.50
N VAL A 82 -13.54 -12.95 -1.61
CA VAL A 82 -12.17 -13.42 -1.85
C VAL A 82 -12.16 -14.95 -1.95
N LYS A 83 -12.79 -15.67 -1.03
CA LYS A 83 -12.82 -17.14 -1.05
C LYS A 83 -13.51 -17.72 -2.29
N GLU A 84 -14.58 -17.07 -2.73
CA GLU A 84 -15.32 -17.52 -3.92
C GLU A 84 -14.57 -17.27 -5.22
N CYS A 85 -13.83 -16.16 -5.34
CA CYS A 85 -13.08 -15.88 -6.57
C CYS A 85 -11.68 -16.52 -6.61
N LEU A 86 -11.13 -16.93 -5.45
CA LEU A 86 -9.78 -17.49 -5.34
C LEU A 86 -9.46 -18.64 -6.32
N PRO A 87 -10.34 -19.63 -6.54
CA PRO A 87 -10.06 -20.74 -7.45
C PRO A 87 -9.90 -20.33 -8.92
N ASP A 88 -10.46 -19.18 -9.31
CA ASP A 88 -10.45 -18.66 -10.68
C ASP A 88 -9.31 -17.68 -10.95
N LEU A 89 -8.52 -17.32 -9.93
CA LEU A 89 -7.39 -16.41 -10.03
C LEU A 89 -6.12 -17.14 -10.50
N SER A 90 -5.29 -16.45 -11.25
CA SER A 90 -3.96 -16.95 -11.65
C SER A 90 -3.05 -17.12 -10.44
N ASP A 91 -2.34 -18.25 -10.38
CA ASP A 91 -1.29 -18.54 -9.39
C ASP A 91 0.12 -18.14 -9.86
N LYS A 92 0.25 -17.56 -11.06
CA LYS A 92 1.52 -17.08 -11.58
C LYS A 92 1.99 -15.83 -10.85
N ASN A 93 3.31 -15.69 -10.70
CA ASN A 93 3.98 -14.48 -10.22
C ASN A 93 5.18 -14.14 -11.13
N ASP A 94 4.87 -13.56 -12.27
CA ASP A 94 5.83 -13.17 -13.30
C ASP A 94 5.46 -11.81 -13.93
N ALA A 95 6.22 -11.39 -14.93
CA ALA A 95 5.97 -10.12 -15.62
C ALA A 95 4.56 -10.05 -16.27
N SER A 96 3.95 -11.18 -16.60
CA SER A 96 2.61 -11.22 -17.22
C SER A 96 1.48 -10.96 -16.21
N THR A 97 1.74 -11.19 -14.93
CA THR A 97 0.80 -10.99 -13.82
C THR A 97 1.12 -9.79 -12.93
N TYR A 98 2.26 -9.12 -13.16
CA TYR A 98 2.65 -7.94 -12.39
C TYR A 98 1.59 -6.83 -12.54
N GLY A 99 1.13 -6.31 -11.39
CA GLY A 99 0.07 -5.32 -11.32
C GLY A 99 -1.34 -5.85 -11.57
N LYS A 100 -1.51 -7.17 -11.73
CA LYS A 100 -2.84 -7.79 -11.91
C LYS A 100 -3.25 -8.53 -10.63
N PRO A 101 -4.53 -8.43 -10.23
CA PRO A 101 -5.04 -9.23 -9.12
C PRO A 101 -4.88 -10.72 -9.41
N ASN A 102 -4.28 -11.44 -8.47
CA ASN A 102 -3.95 -12.85 -8.59
C ASN A 102 -4.21 -13.59 -7.26
N LYS A 103 -4.01 -14.91 -7.26
CA LYS A 103 -4.17 -15.76 -6.08
C LYS A 103 -3.40 -15.21 -4.86
N TRP A 104 -2.18 -14.78 -5.05
CA TRP A 104 -1.30 -14.35 -3.96
C TRP A 104 -1.76 -13.04 -3.32
N MET A 105 -2.28 -12.12 -4.12
CA MET A 105 -2.96 -10.91 -3.61
C MET A 105 -4.20 -11.28 -2.80
N ALA A 106 -4.98 -12.26 -3.26
CA ALA A 106 -6.18 -12.72 -2.55
C ALA A 106 -5.82 -13.31 -1.17
N GLU A 107 -4.84 -14.20 -1.13
CA GLU A 107 -4.37 -14.81 0.13
C GLU A 107 -3.77 -13.75 1.07
N ALA A 108 -2.98 -12.80 0.56
CA ALA A 108 -2.44 -11.70 1.35
C ALA A 108 -3.54 -10.77 1.90
N LEU A 109 -4.61 -10.55 1.14
CA LEU A 109 -5.77 -9.80 1.62
C LEU A 109 -6.48 -10.55 2.76
N LEU A 110 -6.64 -11.87 2.64
CA LEU A 110 -7.18 -12.70 3.73
C LEU A 110 -6.29 -12.67 4.97
N VAL A 111 -4.98 -12.71 4.82
CA VAL A 111 -4.04 -12.55 5.96
C VAL A 111 -4.28 -11.22 6.67
N LYS A 112 -4.36 -10.10 5.93
CA LYS A 112 -4.63 -8.77 6.51
C LYS A 112 -5.99 -8.69 7.19
N LEU A 113 -7.01 -9.28 6.59
CA LEU A 113 -8.35 -9.33 7.14
C LEU A 113 -8.39 -10.16 8.44
N TYR A 114 -7.77 -11.34 8.44
CA TYR A 114 -7.84 -12.29 9.53
C TYR A 114 -6.99 -11.91 10.74
N ILE A 115 -5.83 -11.34 10.56
CA ILE A 115 -5.03 -10.87 11.71
C ILE A 115 -5.78 -9.80 12.52
N ASN A 116 -6.63 -9.02 11.86
CA ASN A 116 -7.45 -7.97 12.47
C ASN A 116 -8.93 -8.37 12.67
N TRP A 117 -9.27 -9.64 12.46
CA TRP A 117 -10.66 -10.13 12.52
C TRP A 117 -11.38 -9.75 13.81
N GLY A 118 -10.69 -9.87 14.95
CA GLY A 118 -11.24 -9.51 16.26
C GLY A 118 -11.64 -8.03 16.35
N VAL A 119 -10.88 -7.13 15.73
CA VAL A 119 -11.19 -5.69 15.67
C VAL A 119 -12.42 -5.44 14.80
N TYR A 120 -12.47 -6.06 13.61
CA TYR A 120 -13.57 -5.83 12.67
C TYR A 120 -14.89 -6.41 13.17
N THR A 121 -14.87 -7.46 14.01
CA THR A 121 -16.05 -8.20 14.43
C THR A 121 -16.48 -7.99 15.87
N CYS A 122 -15.73 -7.22 16.68
CA CYS A 122 -16.03 -7.00 18.10
C CYS A 122 -17.30 -6.15 18.37
N GLY A 123 -17.89 -5.56 17.35
CA GLY A 123 -19.06 -4.68 17.47
C GLY A 123 -18.67 -3.27 17.93
N ASP A 124 -18.34 -3.09 19.19
CA ASP A 124 -17.92 -1.80 19.75
C ASP A 124 -16.41 -1.73 19.92
N VAL A 125 -15.73 -1.00 19.02
CA VAL A 125 -14.25 -0.87 19.03
C VAL A 125 -13.71 -0.13 20.24
N THR A 126 -14.52 0.67 20.91
CA THR A 126 -14.09 1.37 22.12
C THR A 126 -13.88 0.40 23.30
N LYS A 127 -14.41 -0.80 23.17
CA LYS A 127 -14.29 -1.90 24.15
C LYS A 127 -13.35 -3.01 23.66
N TYR A 128 -12.72 -2.85 22.50
CA TYR A 128 -11.76 -3.82 22.02
C TYR A 128 -10.55 -3.90 22.95
N ASP A 129 -10.22 -5.10 23.37
CA ASP A 129 -9.03 -5.42 24.15
C ASP A 129 -8.36 -6.66 23.55
N VAL A 130 -7.14 -6.50 23.09
CA VAL A 130 -6.35 -7.57 22.47
C VAL A 130 -6.14 -8.77 23.38
N ALA A 131 -6.10 -8.57 24.71
CA ALA A 131 -5.89 -9.64 25.67
C ALA A 131 -7.14 -10.51 25.88
N THR A 132 -8.33 -9.95 25.67
CA THR A 132 -9.60 -10.62 25.97
C THR A 132 -10.47 -10.88 24.76
N THR A 133 -10.29 -10.13 23.66
CA THR A 133 -11.07 -10.32 22.43
C THR A 133 -10.52 -11.50 21.62
N LYS A 134 -11.32 -12.55 21.51
CA LYS A 134 -10.95 -13.74 20.74
C LYS A 134 -10.90 -13.45 19.25
N ASN A 135 -9.82 -13.80 18.61
CA ASN A 135 -9.73 -13.85 17.14
C ASN A 135 -9.87 -15.31 16.67
N SER A 136 -10.99 -15.61 16.02
CA SER A 136 -11.32 -16.97 15.56
C SER A 136 -10.66 -17.34 14.22
N LYS A 137 -9.91 -16.43 13.59
CA LYS A 137 -9.33 -16.61 12.26
C LYS A 137 -7.81 -16.76 12.22
N LEU A 138 -7.16 -16.87 13.38
CA LEU A 138 -5.68 -16.95 13.43
C LEU A 138 -5.14 -18.20 12.75
N ASP A 139 -5.79 -19.36 12.89
CA ASP A 139 -5.34 -20.58 12.23
C ASP A 139 -5.45 -20.48 10.69
N GLU A 140 -6.53 -19.89 10.19
CA GLU A 140 -6.68 -19.62 8.76
C GLU A 140 -5.67 -18.55 8.28
N CYS A 141 -5.38 -17.55 9.10
CA CYS A 141 -4.35 -16.55 8.82
C CYS A 141 -2.97 -17.20 8.63
N VAL A 142 -2.56 -18.05 9.58
CA VAL A 142 -1.29 -18.79 9.49
C VAL A 142 -1.25 -19.67 8.26
N LYS A 143 -2.33 -20.40 7.95
CA LYS A 143 -2.41 -21.24 6.76
C LYS A 143 -2.11 -20.45 5.47
N TYR A 144 -2.72 -19.26 5.27
CA TYR A 144 -2.45 -18.47 4.08
C TYR A 144 -1.03 -17.86 4.07
N CYS A 145 -0.47 -17.55 5.24
CA CYS A 145 0.95 -17.21 5.32
C CYS A 145 1.84 -18.35 4.83
N ASP A 146 1.55 -19.58 5.30
CA ASP A 146 2.31 -20.77 4.94
C ASP A 146 2.16 -21.10 3.44
N ASP A 147 0.96 -20.92 2.86
CA ASP A 147 0.73 -21.10 1.43
C ASP A 147 1.57 -20.12 0.59
N ILE A 148 1.61 -18.83 0.97
CA ILE A 148 2.44 -17.81 0.30
C ILE A 148 3.93 -18.14 0.44
N ILE A 149 4.41 -18.40 1.64
CA ILE A 149 5.82 -18.72 1.93
C ILE A 149 6.22 -20.02 1.21
N GLY A 150 5.40 -21.04 1.33
CA GLY A 150 5.62 -22.37 0.74
C GLY A 150 5.61 -22.38 -0.79
N SER A 151 5.02 -21.35 -1.43
CA SER A 151 5.06 -21.22 -2.89
C SER A 151 6.47 -21.05 -3.46
N GLY A 152 7.41 -20.52 -2.68
CA GLY A 152 8.77 -20.21 -3.11
C GLY A 152 8.87 -19.06 -4.14
N LEU A 153 7.77 -18.36 -4.42
CA LEU A 153 7.70 -17.29 -5.40
C LEU A 153 8.16 -15.93 -4.85
N PHE A 154 8.20 -15.82 -3.53
CA PHE A 154 8.53 -14.59 -2.81
C PHE A 154 9.72 -14.79 -1.88
N ASN A 155 10.52 -13.75 -1.71
CA ASN A 155 11.62 -13.74 -0.75
C ASN A 155 11.94 -12.31 -0.31
N LEU A 156 12.74 -12.17 0.74
CA LEU A 156 13.17 -10.89 1.31
C LEU A 156 14.66 -10.59 1.03
N ASN A 157 15.23 -11.18 -0.02
CA ASN A 157 16.67 -11.10 -0.30
C ASN A 157 17.09 -9.80 -0.99
N ASP A 158 16.14 -9.06 -1.58
CA ASP A 158 16.47 -7.79 -2.21
C ASP A 158 16.82 -6.73 -1.16
N PRO A 159 17.88 -5.92 -1.41
CA PRO A 159 18.20 -4.79 -0.54
C PRO A 159 17.00 -3.88 -0.35
N TYR A 160 16.75 -3.47 0.90
CA TYR A 160 15.54 -2.70 1.25
C TYR A 160 15.37 -1.46 0.37
N ARG A 161 16.46 -0.72 0.14
CA ARG A 161 16.46 0.51 -0.66
C ARG A 161 16.06 0.28 -2.12
N LYS A 162 16.43 -0.85 -2.72
CA LYS A 162 16.13 -1.16 -4.13
C LYS A 162 14.64 -1.19 -4.44
N LYS A 163 13.82 -1.52 -3.46
CA LYS A 163 12.36 -1.54 -3.58
C LYS A 163 11.76 -0.15 -3.90
N PHE A 164 12.47 0.91 -3.56
CA PHE A 164 12.03 2.30 -3.72
C PHE A 164 12.73 3.05 -4.85
N MET A 165 13.60 2.38 -5.61
CA MET A 165 14.25 2.98 -6.77
C MET A 165 13.29 3.10 -7.94
N PHE A 166 13.59 4.00 -8.88
CA PHE A 166 12.73 4.29 -10.04
C PHE A 166 12.58 3.10 -11.00
N ASP A 167 13.49 2.14 -10.96
CA ASP A 167 13.53 0.93 -11.76
C ASP A 167 12.97 -0.29 -11.04
N ASN A 168 12.31 -0.11 -9.89
CA ASN A 168 11.64 -1.20 -9.21
C ASN A 168 10.51 -1.78 -10.09
N GLY A 169 10.21 -3.07 -9.88
CA GLY A 169 9.22 -3.74 -10.73
C GLY A 169 9.13 -5.24 -10.44
N PRO A 170 8.76 -6.05 -11.42
CA PRO A 170 8.51 -7.48 -11.26
C PRO A 170 9.75 -8.30 -10.85
N GLN A 171 10.94 -7.72 -10.93
CA GLN A 171 12.17 -8.33 -10.44
C GLN A 171 12.27 -8.33 -8.91
N ILE A 172 11.54 -7.43 -8.20
CA ILE A 172 11.53 -7.38 -6.74
C ILE A 172 10.60 -8.49 -6.21
N LYS A 173 11.16 -9.43 -5.48
CA LYS A 173 10.47 -10.67 -5.09
C LYS A 173 9.76 -10.61 -3.73
N ASP A 174 9.79 -9.50 -3.02
CA ASP A 174 8.96 -9.31 -1.83
C ASP A 174 7.64 -8.59 -2.09
N PHE A 175 7.40 -8.15 -3.35
CA PHE A 175 6.11 -7.57 -3.74
C PHE A 175 5.11 -8.68 -4.09
N ILE A 176 4.13 -8.91 -3.22
CA ILE A 176 3.01 -9.82 -3.49
C ILE A 176 2.05 -9.20 -4.50
N TYR A 177 1.74 -7.91 -4.31
CA TYR A 177 0.94 -7.11 -5.23
C TYR A 177 1.45 -5.68 -5.24
N ALA A 178 1.56 -5.10 -6.41
CA ALA A 178 1.94 -3.71 -6.59
C ALA A 178 1.10 -3.08 -7.71
N MET A 179 0.71 -1.84 -7.53
CA MET A 179 0.12 -1.03 -8.62
C MET A 179 1.27 -0.42 -9.42
N PRO A 180 1.42 -0.80 -10.70
CA PRO A 180 2.46 -0.22 -11.54
C PRO A 180 2.13 1.22 -11.90
N TYR A 181 3.16 2.06 -11.83
CA TYR A 181 3.10 3.44 -12.32
C TYR A 181 4.15 3.65 -13.39
N ASP A 182 3.84 4.51 -14.36
CA ASP A 182 4.76 4.94 -15.39
C ASP A 182 4.61 6.45 -15.67
N LYS A 183 5.55 7.01 -16.42
CA LYS A 183 5.56 8.45 -16.71
C LYS A 183 4.52 8.90 -17.73
N VAL A 184 3.81 8.00 -18.38
CA VAL A 184 2.92 8.29 -19.53
C VAL A 184 1.47 7.97 -19.21
N SER A 185 1.17 6.70 -18.93
CA SER A 185 -0.21 6.18 -18.83
C SER A 185 -0.74 6.16 -17.40
N ALA A 186 0.14 6.00 -16.41
CA ALA A 186 -0.25 5.88 -15.01
C ALA A 186 0.77 6.61 -14.11
N GLN A 187 0.74 7.93 -14.14
CA GLN A 187 1.78 8.78 -13.53
C GLN A 187 1.84 8.73 -11.99
N GLY A 188 0.86 8.15 -11.33
CA GLY A 188 0.85 8.04 -9.88
C GLY A 188 0.99 9.37 -9.13
N LEU A 189 1.62 9.35 -7.99
CA LEU A 189 1.89 10.54 -7.20
C LEU A 189 3.02 11.37 -7.84
N LEU A 190 2.70 12.54 -8.36
CA LEU A 190 3.62 13.38 -9.14
C LEU A 190 4.64 14.14 -8.27
N TYR A 191 4.47 14.19 -6.95
CA TYR A 191 5.43 14.80 -6.02
C TYR A 191 5.52 14.02 -4.72
N GLY A 192 6.73 13.90 -4.21
CA GLY A 192 7.03 13.14 -3.00
C GLY A 192 6.71 13.92 -1.72
N ARG A 193 5.44 14.10 -1.40
CA ARG A 193 5.01 14.83 -0.19
C ARG A 193 5.68 14.34 1.10
N TYR A 194 6.02 13.05 1.13
CA TYR A 194 6.54 12.39 2.33
C TYR A 194 8.00 11.97 2.20
N ARG A 195 8.66 12.29 1.06
CA ARG A 195 9.98 11.75 0.73
C ARG A 195 11.11 12.77 0.74
N ALA A 196 10.78 14.06 0.82
CA ALA A 196 11.76 15.08 0.78
C ALA A 196 11.44 16.21 1.75
N PHE A 197 12.45 16.77 2.34
CA PHE A 197 12.32 17.99 3.12
C PHE A 197 12.24 19.20 2.17
N ARG A 198 11.51 20.23 2.56
CA ARG A 198 11.17 21.41 1.76
C ARG A 198 12.40 22.11 1.12
N ARG A 199 13.56 21.97 1.73
CA ARG A 199 14.79 22.64 1.30
C ARG A 199 15.41 22.07 0.03
N ILE A 200 15.04 20.88 -0.40
CA ILE A 200 15.45 20.31 -1.69
C ILE A 200 14.78 21.03 -2.87
N ASP A 201 13.69 21.75 -2.62
CA ASP A 201 12.89 22.43 -3.64
C ASP A 201 13.41 23.77 -4.10
N ASP A 202 14.36 24.37 -3.38
CA ASP A 202 14.71 25.78 -3.57
C ASP A 202 15.52 26.05 -4.86
N GLY A 203 15.61 25.11 -5.78
CA GLY A 203 16.14 25.34 -7.13
C GLY A 203 17.62 25.74 -7.25
N ASP A 204 18.25 26.10 -6.13
CA ASP A 204 19.64 26.61 -6.04
C ASP A 204 20.68 25.49 -5.92
N THR A 205 20.23 24.24 -5.91
CA THR A 205 21.10 23.11 -5.70
C THR A 205 20.99 22.11 -6.84
N GLU A 206 22.09 21.50 -7.19
CA GLU A 206 22.13 20.30 -8.02
C GLU A 206 21.48 19.14 -7.27
N GLY A 207 20.31 19.29 -6.78
CA GLY A 207 19.46 18.38 -6.04
C GLY A 207 20.17 17.31 -5.20
N TYR A 208 19.53 16.86 -4.18
CA TYR A 208 20.02 15.79 -3.30
C TYR A 208 20.49 14.52 -4.06
N TYR A 209 19.96 14.26 -5.25
CA TYR A 209 20.35 13.17 -6.13
C TYR A 209 21.25 13.61 -7.30
N GLY A 210 22.04 14.67 -7.16
CA GLY A 210 22.98 15.10 -8.18
C GLY A 210 22.36 15.72 -9.44
N GLY A 211 21.10 16.09 -9.41
CA GLY A 211 20.38 16.71 -10.53
C GLY A 211 19.17 17.51 -10.08
N LYS A 212 18.65 18.35 -10.97
CA LYS A 212 17.43 19.13 -10.68
C LYS A 212 16.23 18.18 -10.54
N MET A 213 15.55 18.22 -9.42
CA MET A 213 14.26 17.60 -9.29
C MET A 213 13.25 18.31 -10.17
N GLY A 214 12.58 17.57 -11.06
CA GLY A 214 11.67 18.14 -12.05
C GLY A 214 10.39 18.75 -11.50
N LYS A 215 10.10 18.55 -10.20
CA LYS A 215 8.93 19.10 -9.49
C LYS A 215 9.21 19.31 -8.02
N SER A 216 8.55 20.32 -7.47
CA SER A 216 8.54 20.67 -6.06
C SER A 216 8.10 19.51 -5.15
N CYS A 217 8.85 19.28 -4.11
CA CYS A 217 8.51 18.36 -3.04
C CYS A 217 7.88 19.16 -1.89
N ALA A 218 6.64 18.87 -1.55
CA ALA A 218 5.88 19.67 -0.59
C ALA A 218 6.29 19.49 0.88
N GLY A 219 7.51 19.16 1.21
CA GLY A 219 8.14 19.00 2.54
C GLY A 219 7.37 19.45 3.79
N ILE A 220 6.10 19.07 3.90
CA ILE A 220 5.21 19.47 4.99
C ILE A 220 5.22 18.50 6.17
N CYS A 221 5.82 17.33 5.97
CA CYS A 221 5.93 16.31 7.01
C CYS A 221 7.37 16.24 7.51
N ALA A 222 7.52 16.26 8.81
CA ALA A 222 8.77 15.97 9.50
C ALA A 222 8.55 14.74 10.39
N MET A 223 9.61 13.96 10.57
CA MET A 223 9.59 12.83 11.48
C MET A 223 9.71 13.33 12.91
N ASN A 224 8.93 12.73 13.81
CA ASN A 224 9.09 12.96 15.24
C ASN A 224 10.48 12.45 15.66
N PRO A 225 11.26 13.22 16.48
CA PRO A 225 12.59 12.84 16.91
C PRO A 225 12.66 11.46 17.59
N GLU A 226 11.71 11.14 18.44
CA GLU A 226 11.66 9.85 19.14
C GLU A 226 11.41 8.67 18.16
N PHE A 227 10.64 8.90 17.11
CA PHE A 227 10.46 7.90 16.07
C PHE A 227 11.74 7.75 15.21
N ALA A 228 12.43 8.83 14.91
CA ALA A 228 13.71 8.79 14.19
C ALA A 228 14.79 7.99 14.94
N ASP A 229 14.76 8.00 16.27
CA ASP A 229 15.70 7.24 17.11
C ASP A 229 15.52 5.72 17.01
N LEU A 230 14.38 5.24 16.54
CA LEU A 230 14.16 3.80 16.30
C LEU A 230 14.97 3.26 15.11
N PHE A 231 15.45 4.13 14.23
CA PHE A 231 16.28 3.78 13.08
C PHE A 231 17.78 3.81 13.47
N CYS A 232 18.20 2.85 14.30
CA CYS A 232 19.53 2.79 14.86
C CYS A 232 20.09 1.36 15.03
N LEU A 233 19.38 0.34 14.56
CA LEU A 233 19.85 -1.05 14.68
C LEU A 233 21.03 -1.28 13.72
N GLU A 234 22.14 -1.78 14.25
CA GLU A 234 23.31 -2.10 13.45
C GLU A 234 22.97 -3.16 12.37
N GLY A 235 23.34 -2.88 11.12
CA GLY A 235 23.08 -3.75 9.97
C GLY A 235 21.65 -3.70 9.43
N ASP A 236 20.81 -2.78 9.89
CA ASP A 236 19.46 -2.60 9.34
C ASP A 236 19.45 -1.54 8.23
N ASP A 237 19.27 -1.98 6.99
CA ASP A 237 19.22 -1.11 5.80
C ASP A 237 18.12 -0.04 5.87
N ARG A 238 17.12 -0.21 6.73
CA ARG A 238 16.05 0.78 6.94
C ARG A 238 16.56 2.06 7.61
N ASN A 239 17.71 2.02 8.26
CA ASN A 239 18.33 3.22 8.83
C ASN A 239 18.53 4.31 7.77
N ASP A 240 18.78 3.93 6.51
CA ASP A 240 18.98 4.85 5.40
C ASP A 240 17.67 5.53 4.93
N ALA A 241 16.52 5.08 5.40
CA ALA A 241 15.24 5.75 5.13
C ALA A 241 15.09 7.08 5.88
N VAL A 242 15.92 7.32 6.90
CA VAL A 242 15.85 8.51 7.74
C VAL A 242 17.09 9.35 7.58
N LEU A 243 16.93 10.53 6.97
CA LEU A 243 18.01 11.52 6.90
C LEU A 243 18.23 12.18 8.25
N LYS A 244 19.45 12.13 8.75
CA LYS A 244 19.88 12.75 10.01
C LYS A 244 21.36 13.13 9.97
N GLY A 245 21.73 14.13 10.74
CA GLY A 245 23.11 14.63 10.76
C GLY A 245 23.50 15.38 9.49
N LYS A 246 24.76 15.33 9.11
CA LYS A 246 25.28 15.95 7.90
C LYS A 246 24.75 15.23 6.66
N VAL A 247 24.23 16.01 5.72
CA VAL A 247 23.62 15.50 4.50
C VAL A 247 24.64 15.50 3.36
N PHE A 248 24.69 14.38 2.64
CA PHE A 248 25.52 14.18 1.46
C PHE A 248 24.67 13.95 0.22
N ILE A 249 25.24 14.22 -0.96
CA ILE A 249 24.59 13.97 -2.24
C ILE A 249 24.54 12.46 -2.48
N HIS A 250 23.42 11.96 -3.00
CA HIS A 250 23.28 10.56 -3.40
C HIS A 250 23.41 10.44 -4.91
N ASP A 251 24.00 9.32 -5.35
CA ASP A 251 24.03 9.00 -6.77
C ASP A 251 22.62 8.79 -7.33
N ALA A 252 22.33 9.41 -8.46
CA ALA A 252 20.99 9.39 -9.06
C ALA A 252 20.58 8.01 -9.61
N ILE A 253 21.55 7.15 -9.89
CA ILE A 253 21.35 5.82 -10.50
C ILE A 253 21.32 4.74 -9.43
N THR A 254 22.33 4.72 -8.56
CA THR A 254 22.46 3.68 -7.52
C THR A 254 21.68 4.04 -6.25
N GLY A 255 21.43 5.33 -6.03
CA GLY A 255 20.83 5.83 -4.80
C GLY A 255 21.76 5.79 -3.59
N GLU A 256 23.03 5.43 -3.76
CA GLU A 256 24.02 5.36 -2.69
C GLU A 256 24.50 6.74 -2.29
N GLU A 257 24.77 6.93 -0.99
CA GLU A 257 25.36 8.16 -0.48
C GLU A 257 26.79 8.30 -0.99
N THR A 258 27.13 9.50 -1.47
CA THR A 258 28.48 9.85 -1.91
C THR A 258 29.22 10.59 -0.80
N ASP A 259 30.51 10.85 -1.00
CA ASP A 259 31.36 11.68 -0.12
C ASP A 259 31.17 13.22 -0.34
N LYS A 260 30.29 13.61 -1.29
CA LYS A 260 30.04 15.02 -1.62
C LYS A 260 29.02 15.63 -0.67
N PRO A 261 29.41 16.70 0.08
CA PRO A 261 28.48 17.39 0.97
C PRO A 261 27.33 18.02 0.18
N TYR A 262 26.11 17.89 0.68
CA TYR A 262 24.97 18.64 0.17
C TYR A 262 25.00 20.07 0.73
N ILE A 263 25.26 21.05 -0.15
CA ILE A 263 25.37 22.46 0.25
C ILE A 263 24.01 23.16 0.09
N TYR A 264 23.51 23.69 1.16
CA TYR A 264 22.31 24.53 1.20
C TYR A 264 22.65 25.92 1.72
N LYS A 265 22.39 26.95 0.92
CA LYS A 265 22.72 28.39 1.27
C LYS A 265 24.15 28.60 1.72
N GLY A 266 25.10 27.95 1.05
CA GLY A 266 26.53 28.14 1.27
C GLY A 266 27.15 27.28 2.39
N THR A 267 26.35 26.45 3.09
CA THR A 267 26.83 25.55 4.14
C THR A 267 26.33 24.12 3.93
N GLN A 268 27.11 23.17 4.42
CA GLN A 268 26.59 21.76 4.40
C GLN A 268 25.34 21.69 5.27
N LEU A 269 24.28 21.15 4.71
CA LEU A 269 23.06 20.92 5.46
C LEU A 269 23.29 19.87 6.55
N GLU A 270 22.88 20.21 7.76
CA GLU A 270 22.83 19.28 8.90
C GLU A 270 21.41 19.24 9.47
N LEU A 271 20.88 18.02 9.63
CA LEU A 271 19.57 17.78 10.18
C LEU A 271 19.70 17.36 11.64
N THR A 272 19.18 18.20 12.51
CA THR A 272 19.21 18.01 13.97
C THR A 272 17.80 17.74 14.51
N LYS A 273 17.71 17.30 15.75
CA LYS A 273 16.43 17.04 16.44
C LYS A 273 15.71 18.33 16.88
N THR A 274 16.34 19.49 16.72
CA THR A 274 15.78 20.80 17.13
C THR A 274 15.45 21.66 15.93
#